data_f508a0da5c81f1c00744637478575937
#
_entry.id   f508a0da5c81f1c00744637478575937
#
_cell.length_a   1.000
_cell.length_b   1.000
_cell.length_c   1.000
_cell.angle_alpha   90.00
_cell.angle_beta   90.00
_cell.angle_gamma   90.00
#
_symmetry.space_group_name_H-M   'P 1'
#
loop_
_entity.id
_entity.type
_entity.pdbx_description
1 polymer ?
#
loop_
_entity_poly.entity_id
_entity_poly.type
_entity_poly.pdbx_seq_one_letter_code
_entity_poly.pdbx_strand_id
1 'polypeptide(L)'
;MATVGKPFLKVMHRVLGGVKIPMKMVCNMKAIVNNEALAELLMSDPISSGSKVTLEFLYGMLNPNIEIEAADYKKCPVLLMHPEKDYWTDVALSRLFFDKIQVLKELKLLQGAGHFPIEEEGLKQLEEYCSNFMKRE
;
A
#
# COMPACT_ATOMS: atom_id res chain seq x y z
N MET A 1 10.63 -8.97 5.20
CA MET A 1 10.34 -10.25 4.49
C MET A 1 10.64 -10.27 2.98
N ALA A 2 11.05 -9.20 2.36
CA ALA A 2 11.12 -9.12 0.88
C ALA A 2 12.45 -9.51 0.22
N THR A 3 13.51 -9.76 0.97
CA THR A 3 14.86 -9.84 0.37
C THR A 3 15.25 -11.23 -0.16
N VAL A 4 14.75 -12.30 0.42
CA VAL A 4 15.13 -13.67 0.05
C VAL A 4 14.29 -14.22 -1.12
N GLY A 5 13.09 -13.74 -1.31
CA GLY A 5 12.18 -14.22 -2.38
C GLY A 5 12.42 -13.61 -3.76
N LYS A 6 13.07 -12.45 -3.87
CA LYS A 6 13.22 -11.73 -5.14
C LYS A 6 13.96 -12.50 -6.24
N PRO A 7 15.15 -13.12 -6.01
CA PRO A 7 15.83 -13.84 -7.06
C PRO A 7 15.06 -15.09 -7.51
N PHE A 8 14.41 -15.78 -6.58
CA PHE A 8 13.57 -16.94 -6.88
C PHE A 8 12.35 -16.57 -7.71
N LEU A 9 11.67 -15.48 -7.36
CA LEU A 9 10.53 -14.96 -8.10
C LEU A 9 10.92 -14.54 -9.53
N LYS A 10 12.14 -13.98 -9.72
CA LYS A 10 12.66 -13.60 -11.04
C LYS A 10 12.82 -14.77 -12.00
N VAL A 11 13.20 -15.93 -11.50
CA VAL A 11 13.32 -17.15 -12.32
C VAL A 11 11.94 -17.78 -12.54
N MET A 12 11.15 -17.87 -11.49
CA MET A 12 9.82 -18.49 -11.55
C MET A 12 8.85 -17.75 -12.47
N HIS A 13 8.84 -16.41 -12.46
CA HIS A 13 7.90 -15.67 -13.32
C HIS A 13 8.16 -15.90 -14.82
N ARG A 14 9.40 -16.16 -15.23
CA ARG A 14 9.74 -16.45 -16.63
C ARG A 14 9.18 -17.77 -17.13
N VAL A 15 9.11 -18.77 -16.26
CA VAL A 15 8.68 -20.14 -16.63
C VAL A 15 7.22 -20.37 -16.25
N LEU A 16 6.78 -19.80 -15.13
CA LEU A 16 5.47 -20.06 -14.51
C LEU A 16 4.65 -18.76 -14.33
N GLY A 17 4.92 -17.71 -15.11
CA GLY A 17 4.31 -16.39 -14.95
C GLY A 17 2.78 -16.40 -14.91
N GLY A 18 2.15 -17.27 -15.69
CA GLY A 18 0.68 -17.44 -15.73
C GLY A 18 0.08 -18.23 -14.56
N VAL A 19 0.89 -18.85 -13.71
CA VAL A 19 0.39 -19.60 -12.54
C VAL A 19 -0.25 -18.64 -11.55
N LYS A 20 -1.48 -18.97 -11.13
CA LYS A 20 -2.28 -18.17 -10.19
C LYS A 20 -2.12 -18.68 -8.77
N ILE A 21 -1.74 -17.78 -7.86
CA ILE A 21 -1.59 -18.05 -6.43
C ILE A 21 -2.69 -17.31 -5.66
N PRO A 22 -3.32 -17.93 -4.65
CA PRO A 22 -4.29 -17.24 -3.78
C PRO A 22 -3.64 -16.07 -3.04
N MET A 23 -4.28 -14.90 -3.01
CA MET A 23 -3.78 -13.71 -2.32
C MET A 23 -3.48 -13.97 -0.84
N LYS A 24 -4.28 -14.78 -0.17
CA LYS A 24 -4.06 -15.17 1.24
C LYS A 24 -2.74 -15.87 1.52
N MET A 25 -2.06 -16.40 0.50
CA MET A 25 -0.71 -16.99 0.65
C MET A 25 0.40 -15.94 0.50
N VAL A 26 0.07 -14.80 -0.09
CA VAL A 26 1.04 -13.72 -0.41
C VAL A 26 1.01 -12.64 0.65
N CYS A 27 -0.18 -12.29 1.14
CA CYS A 27 -0.42 -11.18 2.06
C CYS A 27 -1.29 -11.63 3.25
N ASN A 28 -1.08 -10.98 4.41
CA ASN A 28 -1.99 -11.13 5.55
C ASN A 28 -3.26 -10.29 5.30
N MET A 29 -4.20 -10.85 4.54
CA MET A 29 -5.42 -10.15 4.15
C MET A 29 -6.33 -9.79 5.35
N LYS A 30 -6.20 -10.46 6.49
CA LYS A 30 -6.96 -10.11 7.71
C LYS A 30 -6.55 -8.76 8.31
N ALA A 31 -5.35 -8.29 8.00
CA ALA A 31 -4.86 -7.01 8.49
C ALA A 31 -5.26 -5.81 7.61
N ILE A 32 -6.02 -6.04 6.52
CA ILE A 32 -6.45 -4.98 5.59
C ILE A 32 -7.49 -4.04 6.22
N VAL A 33 -8.25 -4.53 7.19
CA VAL A 33 -9.22 -3.76 7.97
C VAL A 33 -9.13 -4.14 9.44
N ASN A 34 -9.42 -3.20 10.34
CA ASN A 34 -9.39 -3.42 11.78
C ASN A 34 -10.73 -3.93 12.33
N ASN A 35 -11.78 -3.97 11.51
CA ASN A 35 -13.09 -4.50 11.86
C ASN A 35 -13.17 -5.98 11.49
N GLU A 36 -13.35 -6.87 12.47
CA GLU A 36 -13.37 -8.32 12.26
C GLU A 36 -14.50 -8.78 11.34
N ALA A 37 -15.71 -8.25 11.50
CA ALA A 37 -16.87 -8.63 10.67
C ALA A 37 -16.63 -8.23 9.20
N LEU A 38 -16.04 -7.06 8.96
CA LEU A 38 -15.66 -6.63 7.62
C LEU A 38 -14.51 -7.46 7.06
N ALA A 39 -13.54 -7.84 7.89
CA ALA A 39 -12.44 -8.72 7.48
C ALA A 39 -12.98 -10.09 7.01
N GLU A 40 -13.93 -10.67 7.74
CA GLU A 40 -14.58 -11.93 7.35
C GLU A 40 -15.35 -11.79 6.04
N LEU A 41 -16.11 -10.70 5.86
CA LEU A 41 -16.82 -10.40 4.62
C LEU A 41 -15.86 -10.31 3.43
N LEU A 42 -14.78 -9.53 3.56
CA LEU A 42 -13.76 -9.39 2.53
C LEU A 42 -13.05 -10.72 2.23
N MET A 43 -12.80 -11.54 3.24
CA MET A 43 -12.16 -12.85 3.05
C MET A 43 -13.07 -13.87 2.37
N SER A 44 -14.39 -13.74 2.49
CA SER A 44 -15.37 -14.61 1.82
C SER A 44 -15.65 -14.20 0.38
N ASP A 45 -15.34 -12.95 0.00
CA ASP A 45 -15.56 -12.44 -1.35
C ASP A 45 -14.48 -12.95 -2.33
N PRO A 46 -14.86 -13.74 -3.36
CA PRO A 46 -13.92 -14.29 -4.33
C PRO A 46 -13.28 -13.23 -5.25
N ILE A 47 -13.86 -12.04 -5.35
CA ILE A 47 -13.31 -10.93 -6.16
C ILE A 47 -12.32 -10.12 -5.35
N SER A 48 -12.50 -10.03 -4.03
CA SER A 48 -11.61 -9.35 -3.10
C SER A 48 -10.45 -10.25 -2.65
N SER A 49 -10.34 -10.52 -1.37
CA SER A 49 -9.25 -11.28 -0.75
C SER A 49 -9.27 -12.79 -1.06
N GLY A 50 -10.38 -13.31 -1.57
CA GLY A 50 -10.48 -14.67 -2.14
C GLY A 50 -9.84 -14.82 -3.53
N SER A 51 -9.43 -13.72 -4.16
CA SER A 51 -8.88 -13.70 -5.51
C SER A 51 -7.52 -14.39 -5.61
N LYS A 52 -7.16 -14.74 -6.85
CA LYS A 52 -5.85 -15.28 -7.19
C LYS A 52 -5.11 -14.28 -8.07
N VAL A 53 -3.80 -14.16 -7.87
CA VAL A 53 -2.92 -13.33 -8.70
C VAL A 53 -1.88 -14.18 -9.41
N THR A 54 -1.43 -13.75 -10.57
CA THR A 54 -0.37 -14.45 -11.31
C THR A 54 1.01 -14.13 -10.72
N LEU A 55 1.96 -15.05 -10.90
CA LEU A 55 3.36 -14.80 -10.54
C LEU A 55 3.95 -13.62 -11.30
N GLU A 56 3.53 -13.42 -12.55
CA GLU A 56 3.94 -12.27 -13.35
C GLU A 56 3.46 -10.95 -12.74
N PHE A 57 2.19 -10.87 -12.30
CA PHE A 57 1.67 -9.69 -11.60
C PHE A 57 2.47 -9.40 -10.32
N LEU A 58 2.73 -10.42 -9.50
CA LEU A 58 3.50 -10.26 -8.27
C LEU A 58 4.93 -9.79 -8.55
N TYR A 59 5.55 -10.33 -9.59
CA TYR A 59 6.88 -9.91 -10.01
C TYR A 59 6.88 -8.43 -10.45
N GLY A 60 5.92 -8.01 -11.28
CA GLY A 60 5.79 -6.63 -11.73
C GLY A 60 5.55 -5.66 -10.58
N MET A 61 4.67 -6.03 -9.63
CA MET A 61 4.40 -5.23 -8.44
C MET A 61 5.65 -5.02 -7.56
N LEU A 62 6.51 -6.05 -7.44
CA LEU A 62 7.73 -5.98 -6.63
C LEU A 62 8.94 -5.39 -7.38
N ASN A 63 8.84 -5.22 -8.69
CA ASN A 63 9.90 -4.68 -9.55
C ASN A 63 9.32 -3.62 -10.50
N PRO A 64 8.73 -2.53 -9.99
CA PRO A 64 8.18 -1.47 -10.82
C PRO A 64 9.30 -0.82 -11.64
N ASN A 65 8.98 -0.42 -12.87
CA ASN A 65 9.83 0.49 -13.64
C ASN A 65 9.60 1.91 -13.16
N ILE A 66 10.59 2.48 -12.47
CA ILE A 66 10.52 3.82 -11.89
C ILE A 66 11.12 4.79 -12.90
N GLU A 67 10.30 5.70 -13.44
CA GLU A 67 10.75 6.73 -14.38
C GLU A 67 11.49 7.87 -13.68
N ILE A 68 11.03 8.25 -12.48
CA ILE A 68 11.61 9.33 -11.69
C ILE A 68 11.80 8.83 -10.25
N GLU A 69 13.03 8.80 -9.80
CA GLU A 69 13.32 8.48 -8.40
C GLU A 69 12.78 9.56 -7.45
N ALA A 70 12.42 9.17 -6.23
CA ALA A 70 11.84 10.10 -5.25
C ALA A 70 12.75 11.30 -4.96
N ALA A 71 14.08 11.09 -4.96
CA ALA A 71 15.07 12.16 -4.76
C ALA A 71 15.13 13.18 -5.91
N ASP A 72 14.72 12.76 -7.11
CA ASP A 72 14.74 13.58 -8.32
C ASP A 72 13.38 14.24 -8.63
N TYR A 73 12.36 13.93 -7.82
CA TYR A 73 11.04 14.51 -7.99
C TYR A 73 11.02 16.00 -7.61
N LYS A 74 10.60 16.88 -8.56
CA LYS A 74 10.66 18.36 -8.40
C LYS A 74 9.40 19.09 -8.86
N LYS A 75 8.28 18.37 -9.10
CA LYS A 75 7.13 18.97 -9.79
C LYS A 75 6.19 19.75 -8.87
N CYS A 76 5.71 19.16 -7.80
CA CYS A 76 4.72 19.77 -6.91
C CYS A 76 4.91 19.31 -5.46
N PRO A 77 4.31 20.01 -4.49
CA PRO A 77 4.25 19.56 -3.11
C PRO A 77 3.63 18.17 -2.98
N VAL A 78 4.02 17.43 -1.94
CA VAL A 78 3.54 16.07 -1.68
C VAL A 78 2.95 15.96 -0.28
N LEU A 79 1.72 15.47 -0.19
CA LEU A 79 1.08 15.07 1.07
C LEU A 79 1.02 13.54 1.13
N LEU A 80 1.65 12.96 2.15
CA LEU A 80 1.49 11.56 2.50
C LEU A 80 0.57 11.46 3.72
N MET A 81 -0.58 10.83 3.55
CA MET A 81 -1.47 10.46 4.65
C MET A 81 -1.37 8.96 4.86
N HIS A 82 -1.07 8.54 6.09
CA HIS A 82 -0.88 7.15 6.43
C HIS A 82 -1.73 6.78 7.64
N PRO A 83 -2.48 5.67 7.60
CA PRO A 83 -3.25 5.22 8.75
C PRO A 83 -2.35 4.88 9.94
N GLU A 84 -2.71 5.36 11.15
CA GLU A 84 -1.92 5.13 12.35
C GLU A 84 -1.89 3.66 12.75
N LYS A 85 -3.01 2.96 12.59
CA LYS A 85 -3.18 1.55 12.93
C LYS A 85 -3.20 0.65 11.70
N ASP A 86 -2.33 0.96 10.73
CA ASP A 86 -2.13 0.11 9.55
C ASP A 86 -1.31 -1.13 9.93
N TYR A 87 -2.00 -2.22 10.24
CA TYR A 87 -1.36 -3.50 10.55
C TYR A 87 -0.93 -4.30 9.31
N TRP A 88 -1.27 -3.83 8.12
CA TRP A 88 -0.84 -4.44 6.86
C TRP A 88 0.45 -3.82 6.31
N THR A 89 0.55 -2.50 6.37
CA THR A 89 1.70 -1.76 5.82
C THR A 89 2.20 -0.75 6.84
N ASP A 90 3.35 -0.99 7.43
CA ASP A 90 3.98 -0.05 8.36
C ASP A 90 4.36 1.26 7.66
N VAL A 91 4.14 2.40 8.32
CA VAL A 91 4.51 3.74 7.83
C VAL A 91 6.01 3.85 7.49
N ALA A 92 6.85 3.06 8.12
CA ALA A 92 8.28 3.00 7.82
C ALA A 92 8.56 2.62 6.35
N LEU A 93 7.71 1.77 5.73
CA LEU A 93 7.83 1.45 4.30
C LEU A 93 7.54 2.68 3.42
N SER A 94 6.51 3.44 3.74
CA SER A 94 6.17 4.68 3.03
C SER A 94 7.27 5.73 3.20
N ARG A 95 7.89 5.80 4.38
CA ARG A 95 9.03 6.71 4.66
C ARG A 95 10.26 6.41 3.82
N LEU A 96 10.54 5.16 3.46
CA LEU A 96 11.68 4.82 2.58
C LEU A 96 11.66 5.59 1.24
N PHE A 97 10.48 5.90 0.76
CA PHE A 97 10.26 6.72 -0.43
C PHE A 97 10.11 8.20 -0.07
N PHE A 98 9.21 8.50 0.87
CA PHE A 98 8.80 9.85 1.23
C PHE A 98 9.97 10.72 1.73
N ASP A 99 10.86 10.15 2.55
CA ASP A 99 11.99 10.90 3.13
C ASP A 99 12.99 11.37 2.07
N LYS A 100 13.04 10.72 0.91
CA LYS A 100 13.92 11.09 -0.21
C LYS A 100 13.38 12.26 -1.03
N ILE A 101 12.09 12.56 -0.98
CA ILE A 101 11.46 13.66 -1.71
C ILE A 101 12.06 14.99 -1.21
N GLN A 102 12.45 15.88 -2.13
CA GLN A 102 13.12 17.15 -1.81
C GLN A 102 12.20 18.37 -1.91
N VAL A 103 11.04 18.26 -2.55
CA VAL A 103 10.03 19.34 -2.61
C VAL A 103 9.32 19.48 -1.26
N LEU A 104 8.55 20.57 -1.11
CA LEU A 104 7.66 20.73 0.05
C LEU A 104 6.84 19.47 0.26
N LYS A 105 6.93 18.91 1.44
CA LYS A 105 6.24 17.64 1.76
C LYS A 105 5.72 17.63 3.17
N GLU A 106 4.59 16.95 3.37
CA GLU A 106 3.98 16.73 4.67
C GLU A 106 3.60 15.28 4.84
N LEU A 107 3.79 14.77 6.07
CA LEU A 107 3.29 13.46 6.49
C LEU A 107 2.26 13.68 7.59
N LYS A 108 1.08 13.10 7.41
CA LYS A 108 -0.02 13.08 8.39
C LYS A 108 -0.39 11.65 8.72
N LEU A 109 -0.53 11.35 10.01
CA LEU A 109 -1.09 10.08 10.46
C LEU A 109 -2.59 10.27 10.68
N LEU A 110 -3.38 9.34 10.14
CA LEU A 110 -4.82 9.27 10.36
C LEU A 110 -5.09 8.49 11.63
N GLN A 111 -5.48 9.20 12.69
CA GLN A 111 -5.63 8.64 14.02
C GLN A 111 -6.66 7.51 14.07
N GLY A 112 -6.27 6.40 14.66
CA GLY A 112 -7.14 5.24 14.82
C GLY A 112 -7.49 4.47 13.55
N ALA A 113 -7.12 4.97 12.36
CA ALA A 113 -7.46 4.38 11.07
C ALA A 113 -6.63 3.13 10.78
N GLY A 114 -7.28 2.11 10.17
CA GLY A 114 -6.66 0.93 9.59
C GLY A 114 -6.22 1.16 8.15
N HIS A 115 -5.65 0.12 7.51
CA HIS A 115 -5.18 0.20 6.11
C HIS A 115 -6.28 0.66 5.15
N PHE A 116 -7.49 0.14 5.29
CA PHE A 116 -8.70 0.72 4.74
C PHE A 116 -9.27 1.68 5.80
N PRO A 117 -9.10 3.00 5.65
CA PRO A 117 -9.48 3.98 6.67
C PRO A 117 -10.99 4.21 6.65
N ILE A 118 -11.73 3.28 7.25
CA ILE A 118 -13.21 3.33 7.39
C ILE A 118 -13.65 3.91 8.73
N GLU A 119 -12.73 4.08 9.66
CA GLU A 119 -13.00 4.64 10.98
C GLU A 119 -13.34 6.14 10.84
N GLU A 120 -14.42 6.56 11.49
CA GLU A 120 -15.02 7.90 11.34
C GLU A 120 -13.99 9.03 11.56
N GLU A 121 -13.18 8.92 12.61
CA GLU A 121 -12.14 9.90 12.92
C GLU A 121 -11.08 9.98 11.83
N GLY A 122 -10.61 8.83 11.36
CA GLY A 122 -9.63 8.74 10.27
C GLY A 122 -10.17 9.34 8.97
N LEU A 123 -11.43 9.11 8.64
CA LEU A 123 -12.09 9.68 7.47
C LEU A 123 -12.24 11.20 7.54
N LYS A 124 -12.62 11.76 8.70
CA LYS A 124 -12.68 13.21 8.93
C LYS A 124 -11.31 13.86 8.74
N GLN A 125 -10.27 13.26 9.31
CA GLN A 125 -8.90 13.76 9.17
C GLN A 125 -8.41 13.68 7.73
N LEU A 126 -8.72 12.59 7.01
CA LEU A 126 -8.39 12.43 5.59
C LEU A 126 -9.00 13.56 4.76
N GLU A 127 -10.28 13.85 4.95
CA GLU A 127 -10.98 14.95 4.26
C GLU A 127 -10.39 16.31 4.62
N GLU A 128 -10.15 16.56 5.91
CA GLU A 128 -9.60 17.83 6.39
C GLU A 128 -8.19 18.09 5.85
N TYR A 129 -7.29 17.11 6.00
CA TYR A 129 -5.90 17.28 5.55
C TYR A 129 -5.81 17.42 4.03
N CYS A 130 -6.59 16.64 3.28
CA CYS A 130 -6.67 16.75 1.84
C CYS A 130 -7.19 18.13 1.41
N SER A 131 -8.31 18.57 1.99
CA SER A 131 -8.90 19.89 1.69
C SER A 131 -7.94 21.04 2.01
N ASN A 132 -7.29 20.99 3.17
CA ASN A 132 -6.34 22.02 3.58
C ASN A 132 -5.09 22.04 2.70
N PHE A 133 -4.60 20.87 2.27
CA PHE A 133 -3.45 20.78 1.39
C PHE A 133 -3.76 21.35 0.00
N MET A 134 -4.93 21.04 -0.55
CA MET A 134 -5.34 21.50 -1.89
C MET A 134 -5.68 23.01 -1.96
N LYS A 135 -5.97 23.65 -0.82
CA LYS A 135 -6.25 25.08 -0.75
C LYS A 135 -5.00 25.96 -0.59
N ARG A 136 -3.83 25.36 -0.47
CA ARG A 136 -2.58 26.11 -0.42
C ARG A 136 -2.22 26.60 -1.82
N GLU A 137 -2.23 27.90 -2.01
CA GLU A 137 -1.72 28.59 -3.17
C GLU A 137 -0.17 28.62 -3.15
#